data_bf45b74922c00e1833d51e813e7f4281
#
_entry.id   bf45b74922c00e1833d51e813e7f4281
#
_cell.length_a   1.000
_cell.length_b   1.000
_cell.length_c   1.000
_cell.angle_alpha   90.00
_cell.angle_beta   90.00
_cell.angle_gamma   90.00
#
_symmetry.space_group_name_H-M   'P 1'
#
loop_
_entity.id
_entity.type
_entity.pdbx_description
1 polymer ?
#
loop_
_entity_poly.entity_id
_entity_poly.type
_entity_poly.pdbx_seq_one_letter_code
_entity_poly.pdbx_strand_id
1 'polypeptide(L)'
;MKKNKFWILFGLTVLLSLGSQLLAQANRILTLAPTAQTSSIGNVMLPMMNPARNLFDKDQFSFSRVNWMTNIVNDMSYNFINMDRGPYGINVLFFNYGEQNESDEFGIIQSQFTPLSAVYGFSYARKVNKYNLGLDVKLITHNLHTQSAKGLVLGVGGYFSKVYKDLDLDVMVRNF
;
A
#
# COMPACT_ATOMS: atom_id res chain seq x y z
N MET A 1 25.39 -22.78 19.41
CA MET A 1 24.80 -21.45 19.02
C MET A 1 23.84 -21.46 17.81
N LYS A 2 23.61 -22.57 17.07
CA LYS A 2 22.69 -22.58 15.92
C LYS A 2 21.19 -22.78 16.27
N LYS A 3 20.86 -23.44 17.37
CA LYS A 3 19.47 -23.74 17.79
C LYS A 3 18.61 -22.50 18.13
N ASN A 4 19.20 -21.47 18.74
CA ASN A 4 18.42 -20.30 19.17
C ASN A 4 17.96 -19.41 18.01
N LYS A 5 18.68 -19.39 16.90
CA LYS A 5 18.29 -18.60 15.72
C LYS A 5 17.04 -19.15 15.03
N PHE A 6 16.84 -20.46 15.05
CA PHE A 6 15.66 -21.10 14.45
C PHE A 6 14.38 -20.73 15.24
N TRP A 7 14.42 -20.75 16.57
CA TRP A 7 13.26 -20.40 17.38
C TRP A 7 12.88 -18.94 17.33
N ILE A 8 13.87 -18.05 17.14
CA ILE A 8 13.62 -16.60 16.93
C ILE A 8 12.94 -16.40 15.58
N LEU A 9 13.42 -17.07 14.52
CA LEU A 9 12.80 -16.98 13.18
C LEU A 9 11.38 -17.55 13.18
N PHE A 10 11.16 -18.68 13.83
CA PHE A 10 9.85 -19.32 13.97
C PHE A 10 8.88 -18.46 14.79
N GLY A 11 9.33 -17.87 15.89
CA GLY A 11 8.53 -16.93 16.68
C GLY A 11 8.14 -15.67 15.88
N LEU A 12 9.05 -15.15 15.07
CA LEU A 12 8.79 -13.99 14.21
C LEU A 12 7.76 -14.31 13.12
N THR A 13 7.84 -15.50 12.50
CA THR A 13 6.85 -15.94 11.49
C THR A 13 5.46 -16.18 12.08
N VAL A 14 5.38 -16.74 13.26
CA VAL A 14 4.10 -16.92 13.98
C VAL A 14 3.50 -15.57 14.40
N LEU A 15 4.32 -14.62 14.86
CA LEU A 15 3.85 -13.27 15.21
C LEU A 15 3.33 -12.51 13.99
N LEU A 16 3.97 -12.68 12.83
CA LEU A 16 3.55 -12.09 11.56
C LEU A 16 2.25 -12.71 11.02
N SER A 17 1.98 -13.99 11.30
CA SER A 17 0.78 -14.68 10.83
C SER A 17 -0.47 -14.42 11.66
N LEU A 18 -0.33 -14.08 12.93
CA LEU A 18 -1.46 -13.81 13.83
C LEU A 18 -2.15 -12.45 13.58
N GLY A 19 -1.48 -11.51 12.92
CA GLY A 19 -2.05 -10.20 12.57
C GLY A 19 -2.99 -10.19 11.36
N SER A 20 -3.09 -11.28 10.60
CA SER A 20 -3.69 -11.26 9.26
C SER A 20 -5.23 -11.32 9.21
N GLN A 21 -5.91 -11.62 10.30
CA GLN A 21 -7.36 -11.87 10.25
C GLN A 21 -8.26 -10.66 10.54
N LEU A 22 -7.75 -9.60 11.13
CA LEU A 22 -8.56 -8.45 11.55
C LEU A 22 -8.67 -7.31 10.52
N LEU A 23 -7.94 -7.37 9.41
CA LEU A 23 -7.81 -6.25 8.47
C LEU A 23 -8.28 -6.55 7.04
N ALA A 24 -9.07 -7.59 6.81
CA ALA A 24 -9.42 -8.07 5.48
C ALA A 24 -10.12 -7.04 4.56
N GLN A 25 -10.80 -6.04 5.11
CA GLN A 25 -11.48 -5.00 4.30
C GLN A 25 -10.58 -3.79 4.00
N ALA A 26 -9.72 -3.39 4.92
CA ALA A 26 -8.79 -2.27 4.70
C ALA A 26 -7.73 -2.58 3.64
N ASN A 27 -7.48 -3.85 3.37
CA ASN A 27 -6.43 -4.32 2.46
C ASN A 27 -6.75 -4.07 0.98
N ARG A 28 -8.01 -3.97 0.60
CA ARG A 28 -8.38 -3.77 -0.82
C ARG A 28 -7.82 -2.49 -1.42
N ILE A 29 -7.73 -1.41 -0.63
CA ILE A 29 -7.17 -0.15 -1.13
C ILE A 29 -5.67 -0.27 -1.48
N LEU A 30 -4.94 -1.16 -0.80
CA LEU A 30 -3.52 -1.40 -1.05
C LEU A 30 -3.28 -2.26 -2.31
N THR A 31 -4.29 -2.97 -2.80
CA THR A 31 -4.20 -3.81 -4.00
C THR A 31 -4.57 -3.09 -5.27
N LEU A 32 -5.14 -1.88 -5.16
CA LEU A 32 -5.47 -1.08 -6.33
C LEU A 32 -4.20 -0.58 -7.02
N ALA A 33 -4.18 -0.68 -8.34
CA ALA A 33 -3.11 -0.14 -9.15
C ALA A 33 -3.08 1.40 -9.06
N PRO A 34 -2.04 2.00 -8.52
CA PRO A 34 -2.04 3.44 -8.26
C PRO A 34 -1.91 4.29 -9.53
N THR A 35 -1.39 3.73 -10.60
CA THR A 35 -1.22 4.43 -11.89
C THR A 35 -1.54 3.52 -13.07
N ALA A 36 -1.79 4.10 -14.25
CA ALA A 36 -1.96 3.34 -15.48
C ALA A 36 -0.71 2.50 -15.81
N GLN A 37 0.47 3.02 -15.51
CA GLN A 37 1.73 2.30 -15.70
C GLN A 37 1.78 1.04 -14.82
N THR A 38 1.40 1.12 -13.55
CA THR A 38 1.36 -0.06 -12.67
C THR A 38 0.31 -1.07 -13.10
N SER A 39 -0.84 -0.60 -13.58
CA SER A 39 -1.87 -1.47 -14.12
C SER A 39 -1.37 -2.27 -15.32
N SER A 40 -0.62 -1.63 -16.22
CA SER A 40 -0.12 -2.28 -17.46
C SER A 40 0.92 -3.36 -17.21
N ILE A 41 1.65 -3.29 -16.08
CA ILE A 41 2.73 -4.25 -15.74
C ILE A 41 2.37 -5.16 -14.56
N GLY A 42 1.09 -5.28 -14.22
CA GLY A 42 0.62 -6.19 -13.19
C GLY A 42 0.99 -5.78 -11.76
N ASN A 43 1.09 -4.49 -11.47
CA ASN A 43 1.38 -3.92 -10.14
C ASN A 43 2.75 -4.27 -9.53
N VAL A 44 3.71 -4.73 -10.31
CA VAL A 44 4.95 -5.35 -9.78
C VAL A 44 6.10 -4.35 -9.64
N MET A 45 6.07 -3.19 -10.31
CA MET A 45 7.29 -2.41 -10.55
C MET A 45 7.39 -1.05 -9.84
N LEU A 46 6.58 -0.72 -8.86
CA LEU A 46 6.72 0.57 -8.16
C LEU A 46 7.37 0.41 -6.78
N PRO A 47 8.13 1.43 -6.33
CA PRO A 47 8.65 1.51 -4.97
C PRO A 47 7.57 1.34 -3.90
N MET A 48 6.34 1.82 -4.16
CA MET A 48 5.19 1.59 -3.28
C MET A 48 4.87 0.11 -3.11
N MET A 49 5.12 -0.71 -4.13
CA MET A 49 4.89 -2.16 -4.08
C MET A 49 6.07 -2.90 -3.45
N ASN A 50 7.30 -2.48 -3.74
CA ASN A 50 8.50 -3.02 -3.11
C ASN A 50 9.47 -1.89 -2.78
N PRO A 51 9.69 -1.55 -1.49
CA PRO A 51 10.58 -0.46 -1.08
C PRO A 51 12.04 -0.64 -1.54
N ALA A 52 12.49 -1.86 -1.81
CA ALA A 52 13.83 -2.12 -2.32
C ALA A 52 14.09 -1.47 -3.69
N ARG A 53 13.03 -1.06 -4.39
CA ARG A 53 13.11 -0.41 -5.70
C ARG A 53 13.36 1.10 -5.63
N ASN A 54 13.27 1.74 -4.48
CA ASN A 54 13.62 3.17 -4.34
C ASN A 54 15.04 3.52 -4.82
N LEU A 55 15.93 2.52 -4.89
CA LEU A 55 17.32 2.72 -5.33
C LEU A 55 17.51 2.60 -6.85
N PHE A 56 16.48 2.24 -7.61
CA PHE A 56 16.61 2.07 -9.05
C PHE A 56 16.32 3.34 -9.82
N ASP A 57 15.33 4.07 -9.35
CA ASP A 57 14.84 5.23 -10.07
C ASP A 57 15.58 6.48 -9.62
N LYS A 58 15.73 7.41 -10.55
CA LYS A 58 16.13 8.78 -10.24
C LYS A 58 15.03 9.41 -9.38
N ASP A 59 15.35 10.49 -8.69
CA ASP A 59 14.36 11.30 -7.98
C ASP A 59 13.11 11.46 -8.87
N GLN A 60 11.98 10.98 -8.36
CA GLN A 60 10.74 10.88 -9.12
C GLN A 60 9.59 11.48 -8.33
N PHE A 61 8.75 12.24 -9.01
CA PHE A 61 7.44 12.64 -8.52
C PHE A 61 6.38 12.14 -9.48
N SER A 62 5.33 11.52 -8.94
CA SER A 62 4.19 11.08 -9.71
C SER A 62 2.88 11.44 -9.03
N PHE A 63 1.92 11.86 -9.86
CA PHE A 63 0.54 12.11 -9.46
C PHE A 63 -0.38 11.37 -10.41
N SER A 64 -1.38 10.71 -9.86
CA SER A 64 -2.42 10.05 -10.64
C SER A 64 -3.78 10.30 -10.02
N ARG A 65 -4.77 10.60 -10.85
CA ARG A 65 -6.17 10.68 -10.46
C ARG A 65 -7.01 9.85 -11.41
N VAL A 66 -7.83 9.00 -10.87
CA VAL A 66 -8.79 8.18 -11.60
C VAL A 66 -10.18 8.48 -11.06
N ASN A 67 -11.06 8.97 -11.89
CA ASN A 67 -12.48 9.06 -11.57
C ASN A 67 -13.09 7.67 -11.76
N TRP A 68 -13.72 7.17 -10.71
CA TRP A 68 -14.21 5.81 -10.66
C TRP A 68 -15.73 5.80 -10.78
N MET A 69 -16.26 4.94 -11.65
CA MET A 69 -17.72 4.72 -11.80
C MET A 69 -18.54 6.02 -12.02
N THR A 70 -18.04 6.97 -12.77
CA THR A 70 -18.67 8.28 -12.99
C THR A 70 -20.10 8.22 -13.49
N ASN A 71 -20.51 7.11 -14.10
CA ASN A 71 -21.89 6.89 -14.58
C ASN A 71 -22.85 6.38 -13.50
N ILE A 72 -22.35 6.01 -12.32
CA ILE A 72 -23.13 5.41 -11.23
C ILE A 72 -23.09 6.29 -9.99
N VAL A 73 -21.89 6.75 -9.63
CA VAL A 73 -21.64 7.59 -8.45
C VAL A 73 -20.86 8.81 -8.89
N ASN A 74 -21.43 9.97 -8.68
CA ASN A 74 -20.71 11.22 -8.90
C ASN A 74 -19.60 11.35 -7.83
N ASP A 75 -18.48 11.95 -8.23
CA ASP A 75 -17.36 12.30 -7.35
C ASP A 75 -16.55 11.16 -6.72
N MET A 76 -16.84 9.89 -7.05
CA MET A 76 -15.96 8.80 -6.65
C MET A 76 -14.61 8.92 -7.34
N SER A 77 -13.54 9.04 -6.58
CA SER A 77 -12.21 9.23 -7.12
C SER A 77 -11.12 8.56 -6.30
N TYR A 78 -10.11 8.13 -7.02
CA TYR A 78 -8.88 7.57 -6.50
C TYR A 78 -7.73 8.49 -6.87
N ASN A 79 -7.00 8.99 -5.88
CA ASN A 79 -5.89 9.92 -6.08
C ASN A 79 -4.64 9.32 -5.46
N PHE A 80 -3.54 9.36 -6.19
CA PHE A 80 -2.26 8.85 -5.76
C PHE A 80 -1.17 9.88 -5.98
N ILE A 81 -0.34 10.07 -4.97
CA ILE A 81 0.84 10.92 -4.99
C ILE A 81 2.02 10.06 -4.54
N ASN A 82 3.11 10.08 -5.29
CA ASN A 82 4.36 9.45 -4.91
C ASN A 82 5.52 10.38 -5.13
N MET A 83 6.46 10.37 -4.21
CA MET A 83 7.72 11.09 -4.28
C MET A 83 8.83 10.17 -3.79
N ASP A 84 9.73 9.83 -4.69
CA ASP A 84 10.93 9.05 -4.40
C ASP A 84 12.14 9.96 -4.53
N ARG A 85 13.02 9.93 -3.52
CA ARG A 85 14.26 10.68 -3.52
C ARG A 85 15.39 9.85 -2.93
N GLY A 86 16.26 9.35 -3.80
CA GLY A 86 17.33 8.44 -3.40
C GLY A 86 16.78 7.22 -2.67
N PRO A 87 17.22 6.92 -1.42
CA PRO A 87 16.78 5.75 -0.69
C PRO A 87 15.38 5.91 -0.05
N TYR A 88 14.78 7.09 -0.09
CA TYR A 88 13.52 7.40 0.59
C TYR A 88 12.38 7.49 -0.40
N GLY A 89 11.21 6.98 0.02
CA GLY A 89 9.96 7.15 -0.72
C GLY A 89 8.83 7.58 0.22
N ILE A 90 8.00 8.49 -0.26
CA ILE A 90 6.77 8.91 0.39
C ILE A 90 5.64 8.70 -0.59
N ASN A 91 4.58 8.05 -0.15
CA ASN A 91 3.40 7.89 -0.97
C ASN A 91 2.13 8.18 -0.17
N VAL A 92 1.17 8.76 -0.86
CA VAL A 92 -0.14 9.06 -0.30
C VAL A 92 -1.19 8.65 -1.30
N LEU A 93 -2.20 7.96 -0.82
CA LEU A 93 -3.30 7.47 -1.61
C LEU A 93 -4.60 7.84 -0.91
N PHE A 94 -5.51 8.45 -1.66
CA PHE A 94 -6.84 8.79 -1.19
C PHE A 94 -7.88 8.15 -2.07
N PHE A 95 -8.83 7.47 -1.46
CA PHE A 95 -10.01 6.96 -2.13
C PHE A 95 -11.25 7.67 -1.55
N ASN A 96 -11.86 8.51 -2.37
CA ASN A 96 -13.12 9.17 -2.10
C ASN A 96 -14.25 8.30 -2.67
N TYR A 97 -15.18 7.87 -1.83
CA TYR A 97 -16.30 7.01 -2.24
C TYR A 97 -17.48 7.76 -2.83
N GLY A 98 -17.35 9.08 -2.99
CA GLY A 98 -18.43 9.94 -3.41
C GLY A 98 -19.41 10.28 -2.28
N GLU A 99 -20.31 11.21 -2.56
CA GLU A 99 -21.34 11.64 -1.62
C GLU A 99 -22.40 10.54 -1.47
N GLN A 100 -22.75 10.24 -0.22
CA GLN A 100 -23.76 9.26 0.14
C GLN A 100 -24.81 9.90 1.04
N ASN A 101 -26.06 9.48 0.87
CA ASN A 101 -27.18 9.93 1.67
C ASN A 101 -27.44 8.96 2.82
N GLU A 102 -27.60 9.50 4.01
CA GLU A 102 -28.16 8.77 5.13
C GLU A 102 -29.68 8.97 5.13
N SER A 103 -30.44 7.90 5.04
CA SER A 103 -31.90 7.94 5.03
C SER A 103 -32.43 7.21 6.26
N ASP A 104 -33.57 7.70 6.78
CA ASP A 104 -34.31 7.00 7.82
C ASP A 104 -35.08 5.77 7.27
N GLU A 105 -35.81 5.09 8.15
CA GLU A 105 -36.59 3.91 7.80
C GLU A 105 -37.73 4.19 6.79
N PHE A 106 -38.11 5.46 6.61
CA PHE A 106 -39.11 5.93 5.65
C PHE A 106 -38.50 6.40 4.32
N GLY A 107 -37.16 6.33 4.18
CA GLY A 107 -36.44 6.81 3.00
C GLY A 107 -36.23 8.32 2.94
N ILE A 108 -36.47 9.06 4.03
CA ILE A 108 -36.23 10.50 4.11
C ILE A 108 -34.76 10.74 4.37
N ILE A 109 -34.09 11.54 3.50
CA ILE A 109 -32.68 11.89 3.64
C ILE A 109 -32.50 12.78 4.89
N GLN A 110 -31.72 12.29 5.83
CA GLN A 110 -31.42 12.97 7.10
C GLN A 110 -30.09 13.73 7.00
N SER A 111 -29.09 13.15 6.37
CA SER A 111 -27.78 13.78 6.22
C SER A 111 -27.05 13.28 4.96
N GLN A 112 -26.00 14.01 4.59
CA GLN A 112 -25.09 13.61 3.51
C GLN A 112 -23.69 13.49 4.09
N PHE A 113 -22.95 12.47 3.64
CA PHE A 113 -21.57 12.25 4.06
C PHE A 113 -20.73 11.67 2.92
N THR A 114 -19.43 11.86 3.01
CA THR A 114 -18.48 11.35 2.01
C THR A 114 -17.48 10.43 2.70
N PRO A 115 -17.61 9.11 2.55
CA PRO A 115 -16.63 8.19 3.08
C PRO A 115 -15.28 8.39 2.40
N LEU A 116 -14.20 8.33 3.18
CA LEU A 116 -12.84 8.55 2.72
C LEU A 116 -11.92 7.48 3.29
N SER A 117 -11.11 6.86 2.43
CA SER A 117 -10.00 6.04 2.85
C SER A 117 -8.69 6.67 2.41
N ALA A 118 -7.70 6.69 3.29
CA ALA A 118 -6.37 7.18 2.96
C ALA A 118 -5.28 6.21 3.41
N VAL A 119 -4.20 6.16 2.64
CA VAL A 119 -2.97 5.43 2.96
C VAL A 119 -1.82 6.42 2.89
N TYR A 120 -1.07 6.53 3.96
CA TYR A 120 0.16 7.31 4.04
C TYR A 120 1.32 6.34 4.20
N GLY A 121 2.22 6.32 3.25
CA GLY A 121 3.36 5.41 3.24
C GLY A 121 4.69 6.14 3.29
N PHE A 122 5.61 5.58 4.04
CA PHE A 122 7.02 5.94 4.04
C PHE A 122 7.84 4.69 3.79
N SER A 123 8.83 4.79 2.90
CA SER A 123 9.72 3.70 2.56
C SER A 123 11.18 4.13 2.61
N TYR A 124 12.03 3.16 2.94
CA TYR A 124 13.50 3.32 2.96
C TYR A 124 14.16 2.11 2.33
N ALA A 125 15.11 2.33 1.46
CA ALA A 125 15.90 1.28 0.83
C ALA A 125 17.38 1.44 1.11
N ARG A 126 18.10 0.32 1.15
CA ARG A 126 19.57 0.29 1.30
C ARG A 126 20.16 -0.81 0.44
N LYS A 127 21.26 -0.47 -0.22
CA LYS A 127 22.07 -1.46 -0.94
C LYS A 127 22.95 -2.21 0.06
N VAL A 128 22.86 -3.53 0.03
CA VAL A 128 23.70 -4.44 0.83
C VAL A 128 24.40 -5.38 -0.13
N ASN A 129 25.67 -5.16 -0.35
CA ASN A 129 26.47 -5.83 -1.39
C ASN A 129 25.87 -5.60 -2.79
N LYS A 130 25.43 -6.67 -3.44
CA LYS A 130 24.77 -6.64 -4.75
C LYS A 130 23.24 -6.61 -4.71
N TYR A 131 22.66 -6.64 -3.51
CA TYR A 131 21.22 -6.70 -3.30
C TYR A 131 20.67 -5.37 -2.78
N ASN A 132 19.44 -5.06 -3.13
CA ASN A 132 18.72 -3.94 -2.53
C ASN A 132 17.71 -4.50 -1.53
N LEU A 133 17.72 -3.96 -0.34
CA LEU A 133 16.75 -4.26 0.71
C LEU A 133 15.97 -3.01 1.04
N GLY A 134 14.70 -3.16 1.33
CA GLY A 134 13.83 -2.04 1.66
C GLY A 134 12.86 -2.37 2.79
N LEU A 135 12.45 -1.32 3.48
CA LEU A 135 11.44 -1.34 4.53
C LEU A 135 10.36 -0.33 4.17
N ASP A 136 9.11 -0.65 4.44
CA ASP A 136 8.02 0.31 4.33
C ASP A 136 7.10 0.26 5.56
N VAL A 137 6.56 1.42 5.87
CA VAL A 137 5.55 1.61 6.92
C VAL A 137 4.40 2.37 6.30
N LYS A 138 3.18 1.86 6.45
CA LYS A 138 1.98 2.54 5.97
C LYS A 138 0.95 2.68 7.07
N LEU A 139 0.42 3.87 7.19
CA LEU A 139 -0.75 4.16 8.02
C LEU A 139 -1.99 4.18 7.11
N ILE A 140 -2.95 3.34 7.42
CA ILE A 140 -4.25 3.30 6.74
C ILE A 140 -5.27 3.99 7.65
N THR A 141 -6.06 4.88 7.08
CA THR A 141 -7.22 5.47 7.75
C THR A 141 -8.46 5.24 6.91
N HIS A 142 -9.54 4.91 7.56
CA HIS A 142 -10.83 4.68 6.91
C HIS A 142 -11.90 5.39 7.72
N ASN A 143 -12.55 6.37 7.12
CA ASN A 143 -13.58 7.17 7.74
C ASN A 143 -14.91 6.89 7.04
N LEU A 144 -15.84 6.29 7.79
CA LEU A 144 -17.19 5.97 7.36
C LEU A 144 -18.15 6.74 8.26
N HIS A 145 -18.57 7.93 7.82
CA HIS A 145 -19.52 8.76 8.54
C HIS A 145 -19.16 8.92 10.04
N THR A 146 -19.86 8.21 10.92
CA THR A 146 -19.67 8.25 12.38
C THR A 146 -18.55 7.32 12.88
N GLN A 147 -18.05 6.41 12.04
CA GLN A 147 -17.05 5.43 12.42
C GLN A 147 -15.73 5.67 11.71
N SER A 148 -14.64 5.46 12.42
CA SER A 148 -13.30 5.50 11.84
C SER A 148 -12.49 4.28 12.25
N ALA A 149 -11.70 3.77 11.32
CA ALA A 149 -10.73 2.70 11.56
C ALA A 149 -9.33 3.16 11.15
N LYS A 150 -8.31 2.69 11.88
CA LYS A 150 -6.91 2.95 11.56
C LYS A 150 -6.13 1.64 11.60
N GLY A 151 -5.20 1.48 10.69
CA GLY A 151 -4.34 0.31 10.61
C GLY A 151 -2.89 0.70 10.31
N LEU A 152 -1.95 -0.14 10.77
CA LEU A 152 -0.53 0.00 10.48
C LEU A 152 -0.06 -1.21 9.67
N VAL A 153 0.58 -0.95 8.54
CA VAL A 153 1.18 -1.98 7.70
C VAL A 153 2.68 -1.80 7.70
N LEU A 154 3.39 -2.88 7.96
CA LEU A 154 4.83 -2.97 7.87
C LEU A 154 5.21 -3.91 6.74
N GLY A 155 6.16 -3.52 5.92
CA GLY A 155 6.63 -4.30 4.81
C GLY A 155 8.15 -4.38 4.74
N VAL A 156 8.63 -5.49 4.23
CA VAL A 156 10.05 -5.74 3.94
C VAL A 156 10.17 -6.20 2.51
N GLY A 157 11.00 -5.53 1.74
CA GLY A 157 11.25 -5.86 0.34
C GLY A 157 12.70 -6.21 0.06
N GLY A 158 12.91 -7.05 -0.93
CA GLY A 158 14.22 -7.40 -1.46
C GLY A 158 14.20 -7.41 -2.98
N TYR A 159 15.23 -6.84 -3.58
CA TYR A 159 15.48 -6.97 -5.00
C TYR A 159 16.85 -7.58 -5.23
N PHE A 160 16.87 -8.63 -6.01
CA PHE A 160 18.02 -9.47 -6.29
C PHE A 160 18.25 -9.50 -7.80
N SER A 161 19.23 -8.72 -8.27
CA SER A 161 19.56 -8.69 -9.68
C SER A 161 20.36 -9.90 -10.10
N LYS A 162 20.12 -10.38 -11.32
CA LYS A 162 20.87 -11.47 -11.96
C LYS A 162 21.03 -12.71 -11.08
N VAL A 163 19.92 -13.15 -10.48
CA VAL A 163 19.90 -14.37 -9.66
C VAL A 163 20.27 -15.60 -10.50
N TYR A 164 19.76 -15.62 -11.73
CA TYR A 164 20.11 -16.65 -12.71
C TYR A 164 20.12 -16.04 -14.12
N LYS A 165 21.27 -15.97 -14.79
CA LYS A 165 21.46 -15.29 -16.08
C LYS A 165 20.97 -13.83 -16.01
N ASP A 166 19.92 -13.49 -16.77
CA ASP A 166 19.30 -12.17 -16.82
C ASP A 166 18.01 -12.09 -16.00
N LEU A 167 17.77 -13.10 -15.14
CA LEU A 167 16.59 -13.13 -14.27
C LEU A 167 16.80 -12.32 -13.01
N ASP A 168 15.98 -11.33 -12.80
CA ASP A 168 15.87 -10.57 -11.56
C ASP A 168 14.75 -11.14 -10.70
N LEU A 169 14.95 -11.14 -9.38
CA LEU A 169 13.97 -11.60 -8.41
C LEU A 169 13.54 -10.45 -7.50
N ASP A 170 12.26 -10.25 -7.40
CA ASP A 170 11.60 -9.25 -6.56
C ASP A 170 10.76 -9.97 -5.50
N VAL A 171 11.02 -9.70 -4.23
CA VAL A 171 10.32 -10.32 -3.11
C VAL A 171 9.81 -9.26 -2.17
N MET A 172 8.57 -9.38 -1.75
CA MET A 172 7.94 -8.49 -0.78
C MET A 172 7.13 -9.29 0.24
N VAL A 173 7.30 -8.94 1.51
CA VAL A 173 6.51 -9.48 2.62
C VAL A 173 5.89 -8.31 3.38
N ARG A 174 4.59 -8.37 3.62
CA ARG A 174 3.83 -7.38 4.40
C ARG A 174 2.95 -8.08 5.42
N ASN A 175 2.74 -7.41 6.55
CA ASN A 175 1.66 -7.78 7.45
C ASN A 175 0.37 -7.09 6.95
N PHE A 176 -0.63 -7.85 6.67
CA PHE A 176 -1.96 -7.34 6.32
C PHE A 176 -2.93 -7.65 7.44
#